data_f3fffca6f22cd6f11e9fc29bfd1261a8
#
_entry.id   f3fffca6f22cd6f11e9fc29bfd1261a8
#
_cell.length_a   1.000
_cell.length_b   1.000
_cell.length_c   1.000
_cell.angle_alpha   90.00
_cell.angle_beta   90.00
_cell.angle_gamma   90.00
#
_symmetry.space_group_name_H-M   'P 1'
#
loop_
_entity.id
_entity.type
_entity.pdbx_description
1 polymer ?
#
loop_
_entity_poly.entity_id
_entity_poly.type
_entity_poly.pdbx_seq_one_letter_code
_entity_poly.pdbx_strand_id
1 'polypeptide(L)'
;MRRYLLDTNICIFYMKGKFHLNEKIDDKMKRYCFISEITIAELLYGATCSNRKDKMLKEVESFISQFTVLPIYGSLLMFAELKSTLRSQGLLIDPQIRNL
;
A
#
# COMPACT_ATOMS: atom_id res chain seq x y z
N MET A 1 -16.80 4.13 7.28
CA MET A 1 -15.76 3.15 7.53
C MET A 1 -14.45 3.61 6.92
N ARG A 2 -13.35 3.42 7.61
CA ARG A 2 -12.05 3.88 7.13
C ARG A 2 -11.55 3.05 5.97
N ARG A 3 -11.00 3.73 4.98
CA ARG A 3 -10.25 3.11 3.89
C ARG A 3 -8.77 3.45 4.06
N TYR A 4 -7.90 2.52 3.71
CA TYR A 4 -6.47 2.68 3.86
C TYR A 4 -5.80 2.57 2.51
N LEU A 5 -4.97 3.54 2.18
CA LEU A 5 -4.14 3.50 0.98
C LEU A 5 -2.72 3.14 1.42
N LEU A 6 -2.29 1.94 1.06
CA LEU A 6 -0.97 1.44 1.46
C LEU A 6 0.09 2.05 0.55
N ASP A 7 1.07 2.73 1.16
CA ASP A 7 2.18 3.25 0.37
C ASP A 7 3.22 2.16 0.09
N THR A 8 4.20 2.49 -0.73
CA THR A 8 5.23 1.54 -1.16
C THR A 8 6.01 0.96 0.00
N ASN A 9 6.39 1.78 0.97
CA ASN A 9 7.17 1.31 2.12
C ASN A 9 6.40 0.32 2.97
N ILE A 10 5.13 0.59 3.22
CA ILE A 10 4.27 -0.33 3.98
C ILE A 10 4.14 -1.66 3.23
N CYS A 11 3.96 -1.61 1.92
CA CYS A 11 3.88 -2.83 1.11
C CYS A 11 5.17 -3.66 1.22
N ILE A 12 6.33 -3.00 1.14
CA ILE A 12 7.62 -3.67 1.27
C ILE A 12 7.77 -4.30 2.64
N PHE A 13 7.43 -3.57 3.70
CA PHE A 13 7.52 -4.09 5.06
C PHE A 13 6.58 -5.27 5.27
N TYR A 14 5.38 -5.20 4.72
CA TYR A 14 4.43 -6.30 4.78
C TYR A 14 5.01 -7.57 4.12
N MET A 15 5.55 -7.42 2.90
CA MET A 15 6.14 -8.56 2.18
C MET A 15 7.35 -9.14 2.89
N LYS A 16 8.11 -8.31 3.63
CA LYS A 16 9.26 -8.76 4.41
C LYS A 16 8.90 -9.31 5.79
N GLY A 17 7.62 -9.30 6.14
CA GLY A 17 7.17 -9.77 7.44
C GLY A 17 7.58 -8.90 8.61
N LYS A 18 7.81 -7.60 8.36
CA LYS A 18 8.25 -6.67 9.39
C LYS A 18 7.08 -6.03 10.12
N PHE A 19 7.34 -5.62 11.37
CA PHE A 19 6.43 -4.83 12.20
C PHE A 19 5.07 -5.49 12.47
N HIS A 20 4.99 -6.81 12.32
CA HIS A 20 3.74 -7.57 12.51
C HIS A 20 2.60 -7.06 11.63
N LEU A 21 2.92 -6.52 10.45
CA LEU A 21 1.91 -5.95 9.56
C LEU A 21 0.90 -6.99 9.06
N ASN A 22 1.33 -8.23 8.89
CA ASN A 22 0.44 -9.31 8.49
C ASN A 22 -0.61 -9.63 9.56
N GLU A 23 -0.34 -9.30 10.81
CA GLU A 23 -1.31 -9.42 11.90
C GLU A 23 -2.21 -8.18 11.97
N LYS A 24 -1.62 -7.00 11.79
CA LYS A 24 -2.36 -5.72 11.83
C LYS A 24 -3.29 -5.58 10.64
N ILE A 25 -2.85 -6.04 9.47
CA ILE A 25 -3.64 -6.03 8.24
C ILE A 25 -4.14 -7.46 8.01
N ASP A 26 -5.08 -7.87 8.84
CA ASP A 26 -5.67 -9.19 8.75
C ASP A 26 -6.69 -9.26 7.59
N ASP A 27 -7.27 -10.44 7.39
CA ASP A 27 -8.19 -10.66 6.27
C ASP A 27 -9.42 -9.74 6.32
N LYS A 28 -9.83 -9.32 7.51
CA LYS A 28 -10.95 -8.39 7.65
C LYS A 28 -10.59 -6.99 7.19
N MET A 29 -9.37 -6.55 7.50
CA MET A 29 -8.90 -5.23 7.11
C MET A 29 -8.54 -5.14 5.64
N LYS A 30 -8.10 -6.23 5.01
CA LYS A 30 -7.66 -6.21 3.60
C LYS A 30 -8.71 -5.62 2.67
N ARG A 31 -9.99 -5.85 2.94
CA ARG A 31 -11.08 -5.31 2.12
C ARG A 31 -11.13 -3.78 2.12
N TYR A 32 -10.56 -3.15 3.13
CA TYR A 32 -10.51 -1.69 3.25
C TYR A 32 -9.15 -1.12 2.88
N CYS A 33 -8.23 -1.97 2.45
CA CYS A 33 -6.89 -1.57 2.06
C CYS A 33 -6.78 -1.57 0.55
N PHE A 34 -6.18 -0.50 0.03
CA PHE A 34 -6.05 -0.27 -1.41
C PHE A 34 -4.59 -0.02 -1.76
N ILE A 35 -4.20 -0.42 -2.95
CA ILE A 35 -2.87 -0.17 -3.49
C ILE A 35 -3.04 0.59 -4.80
N SER A 36 -2.34 1.71 -4.94
CA SER A 36 -2.39 2.49 -6.18
C SER A 36 -1.56 1.84 -7.28
N GLU A 37 -1.90 2.10 -8.53
CA GLU A 37 -1.09 1.65 -9.67
C GLU A 37 0.32 2.25 -9.63
N ILE A 38 0.50 3.43 -9.04
CA ILE A 38 1.82 4.03 -8.85
C ILE A 38 2.67 3.17 -7.94
N THR A 39 2.11 2.74 -6.82
CA THR A 39 2.81 1.83 -5.88
C THR A 39 3.13 0.50 -6.56
N ILE A 40 2.19 -0.04 -7.32
CA ILE A 40 2.43 -1.28 -8.08
C ILE A 40 3.60 -1.10 -9.04
N ALA A 41 3.64 0.02 -9.76
CA ALA A 41 4.76 0.31 -10.67
C ALA A 41 6.10 0.33 -9.94
N GLU A 42 6.15 0.95 -8.76
CA GLU A 42 7.37 0.98 -7.95
C GLU A 42 7.79 -0.41 -7.46
N LEU A 43 6.83 -1.21 -7.01
CA LEU A 43 7.12 -2.58 -6.57
C LEU A 43 7.61 -3.45 -7.72
N LEU A 44 6.96 -3.35 -8.88
CA LEU A 44 7.36 -4.10 -10.08
C LEU A 44 8.74 -3.65 -10.56
N TYR A 45 9.04 -2.36 -10.50
CA TYR A 45 10.36 -1.85 -10.86
C TYR A 45 11.44 -2.45 -9.95
N GLY A 46 11.21 -2.41 -8.64
CA GLY A 46 12.16 -3.00 -7.68
C GLY A 46 12.39 -4.49 -7.93
N ALA A 47 11.32 -5.24 -8.21
CA ALA A 47 11.42 -6.66 -8.51
C ALA A 47 12.19 -6.91 -9.80
N THR A 48 11.95 -6.09 -10.83
CA THR A 48 12.63 -6.19 -12.12
C THR A 48 14.12 -5.95 -11.99
N CYS A 49 14.53 -5.06 -11.11
CA CYS A 49 15.95 -4.75 -10.84
C CYS A 49 16.64 -5.75 -9.91
N SER A 50 15.91 -6.71 -9.36
CA SER A 50 16.44 -7.67 -8.43
C SER A 50 17.28 -8.75 -9.13
N ASN A 51 18.28 -9.27 -8.41
CA ASN A 51 19.05 -10.44 -8.85
C ASN A 51 18.17 -11.69 -8.95
N ARG A 52 17.02 -11.71 -8.31
CA ARG A 52 16.04 -12.79 -8.34
C ARG A 52 14.74 -12.30 -8.94
N LYS A 53 14.83 -11.73 -10.14
CA LYS A 53 13.74 -11.08 -10.82
C LYS A 53 12.46 -11.92 -10.88
N ASP A 54 12.55 -13.15 -11.38
CA ASP A 54 11.38 -14.00 -11.56
C ASP A 54 10.69 -14.32 -10.24
N LYS A 55 11.48 -14.63 -9.22
CA LYS A 55 10.95 -14.90 -7.89
C LYS A 55 10.28 -13.66 -7.29
N MET A 56 10.94 -12.52 -7.40
CA MET A 56 10.42 -11.27 -6.83
C MET A 56 9.16 -10.80 -7.54
N LEU A 57 9.08 -10.96 -8.86
CA LEU A 57 7.86 -10.62 -9.61
C LEU A 57 6.68 -11.46 -9.14
N LYS A 58 6.89 -12.76 -8.92
CA LYS A 58 5.83 -13.64 -8.40
C LYS A 58 5.39 -13.23 -7.00
N GLU A 59 6.33 -12.86 -6.14
CA GLU A 59 6.02 -12.40 -4.79
C GLU A 59 5.19 -11.11 -4.82
N VAL A 60 5.56 -10.16 -5.68
CA VAL A 60 4.82 -8.91 -5.83
C VAL A 60 3.41 -9.18 -6.36
N GLU A 61 3.27 -10.02 -7.38
CA GLU A 61 1.96 -10.35 -7.93
C GLU A 61 1.06 -11.02 -6.89
N SER A 62 1.63 -11.95 -6.12
CA SER A 62 0.90 -12.63 -5.04
C SER A 62 0.45 -11.62 -3.98
N PHE A 63 1.32 -10.70 -3.61
CA PHE A 63 0.98 -9.66 -2.64
C PHE A 63 -0.16 -8.77 -3.14
N ILE A 64 -0.05 -8.27 -4.37
CA ILE A 64 -1.05 -7.38 -4.97
C ILE A 64 -2.42 -8.04 -5.03
N SER A 65 -2.46 -9.35 -5.31
CA SER A 65 -3.72 -10.08 -5.43
C SER A 65 -4.57 -10.08 -4.16
N GLN A 66 -3.98 -9.76 -3.03
CA GLN A 66 -4.68 -9.73 -1.74
C GLN A 66 -5.44 -8.44 -1.48
N PHE A 67 -5.23 -7.41 -2.30
CA PHE A 67 -5.76 -6.07 -2.05
C PHE A 67 -6.51 -5.55 -3.27
N THR A 68 -7.29 -4.49 -3.05
CA THR A 68 -7.96 -3.80 -4.14
C THR A 68 -7.00 -2.80 -4.76
N VAL A 69 -6.87 -2.86 -6.08
CA VAL A 69 -6.03 -1.94 -6.84
C VAL A 69 -6.85 -0.72 -7.24
N LEU A 70 -6.29 0.46 -7.01
CA LEU A 70 -6.88 1.71 -7.47
C LEU A 70 -6.15 2.21 -8.70
N PRO A 71 -6.88 2.60 -9.76
CA PRO A 71 -6.29 3.30 -10.89
C PRO A 71 -5.58 4.57 -10.43
N ILE A 72 -4.64 5.07 -11.22
CA ILE A 72 -3.83 6.24 -10.86
C ILE A 72 -4.73 7.41 -10.45
N TYR A 73 -5.72 7.75 -11.27
CA TYR A 73 -6.59 8.88 -10.98
C TYR A 73 -7.37 8.70 -9.68
N GLY A 74 -7.94 7.52 -9.46
CA GLY A 74 -8.67 7.23 -8.23
C GLY A 74 -7.78 7.29 -6.99
N SER A 75 -6.52 6.86 -7.11
CA SER A 75 -5.55 6.94 -6.02
C SER A 75 -5.24 8.38 -5.64
N LEU A 76 -5.11 9.24 -6.63
CA LEU A 76 -4.83 10.65 -6.40
C LEU A 76 -5.98 11.33 -5.68
N LEU A 77 -7.22 11.02 -6.08
CA LEU A 77 -8.40 11.56 -5.40
C LEU A 77 -8.47 11.09 -3.95
N MET A 78 -8.26 9.81 -3.72
CA MET A 78 -8.29 9.25 -2.36
C MET A 78 -7.22 9.88 -1.48
N PHE A 79 -6.01 10.06 -2.03
CA PHE A 79 -4.92 10.72 -1.31
C PHE A 79 -5.31 12.15 -0.92
N ALA A 80 -5.89 12.90 -1.85
CA ALA A 80 -6.31 14.27 -1.60
C ALA A 80 -7.38 14.34 -0.50
N GLU A 81 -8.35 13.44 -0.53
CA GLU A 81 -9.40 13.37 0.49
C GLU A 81 -8.83 13.06 1.87
N LEU A 82 -7.93 12.07 1.95
CA LEU A 82 -7.30 11.69 3.21
C LEU A 82 -6.49 12.85 3.78
N LYS A 83 -5.69 13.49 2.94
CA LYS A 83 -4.87 14.63 3.37
C LYS A 83 -5.73 15.78 3.87
N SER A 84 -6.81 16.09 3.16
CA SER A 84 -7.75 17.13 3.57
C SER A 84 -8.39 16.81 4.92
N THR A 85 -8.83 15.58 5.12
CA THR A 85 -9.44 15.13 6.37
C THR A 85 -8.46 15.26 7.53
N LEU A 86 -7.22 14.78 7.36
CA LEU A 86 -6.20 14.87 8.40
C LEU A 86 -5.89 16.31 8.75
N ARG A 87 -5.82 17.17 7.75
CA ARG A 87 -5.57 18.60 7.97
C ARG A 87 -6.70 19.26 8.75
N SER A 88 -7.95 18.97 8.41
CA SER A 88 -9.10 19.53 9.11
C SER A 88 -9.18 19.08 10.56
N GLN A 89 -8.64 17.91 10.86
CA GLN A 89 -8.58 17.38 12.23
C GLN A 89 -7.34 17.84 12.99
N GLY A 90 -6.47 18.63 12.35
CA GLY A 90 -5.21 19.08 12.96
C GLY A 90 -4.18 17.98 13.12
N LEU A 91 -4.32 16.89 12.40
CA LEU A 91 -3.41 15.76 12.48
C LEU A 91 -2.31 15.88 11.43
N LEU A 92 -1.07 15.79 11.89
CA LEU A 92 0.11 15.72 11.02
C LEU A 92 0.68 14.32 11.19
N ILE A 93 0.40 13.47 10.22
CA ILE A 93 0.82 12.07 10.23
C ILE A 93 1.80 11.85 9.10
N ASP A 94 2.87 11.11 9.41
CA ASP A 94 3.85 10.72 8.41
C ASP A 94 3.15 10.02 7.23
N PRO A 95 3.42 10.43 5.98
CA PRO A 95 2.79 9.83 4.81
C PRO A 95 2.93 8.32 4.71
N GLN A 96 3.97 7.76 5.30
CA GLN A 96 4.24 6.32 5.23
C GLN A 96 3.39 5.50 6.17
N ILE A 97 2.86 6.10 7.23
CA ILE A 97 2.10 5.38 8.24
C ILE A 97 0.69 5.90 8.44
N ARG A 98 0.35 7.04 7.85
CA ARG A 98 -0.97 7.65 8.07
C ARG A 98 -2.12 6.80 7.57
N ASN A 99 -1.86 5.88 6.67
CA ASN A 99 -2.88 5.01 6.09
C ASN A 99 -3.07 3.73 6.89
N LEU A 100 -2.35 3.60 7.96
CA LEU A 100 -2.49 2.50 8.90
C LEU A 100 -2.77 3.05 10.30
#